data_3fa03d9a52ec490a517021f5f7099744
#
_entry.id   3fa03d9a52ec490a517021f5f7099744
#
_cell.length_a   1.000
_cell.length_b   1.000
_cell.length_c   1.000
_cell.angle_alpha   90.00
_cell.angle_beta   90.00
_cell.angle_gamma   90.00
#
_symmetry.space_group_name_H-M   'P 1'
#
loop_
_entity.id
_entity.type
_entity.pdbx_description
1 polymer ?
#
loop_
_entity_poly.entity_id
_entity_poly.type
_entity_poly.pdbx_seq_one_letter_code
_entity_poly.pdbx_strand_id
1 'polypeptide(L)'
;LGMNVVPEIDVPAHANSFTKIWPELMVKGRVSPINSNRPLIDHLDVSKPETIAKIKEIFDDYTKGDDPTFDSDTTVHIGADEFLYNYTAYRKFINEIVPYIKDTNTVRMWGGLTWINDHKTEITKDAIENVEMNLWSKDWADGLQMYNMGYKLINTIDDYGYMVPNGSYGRANAYGDLLNISRVFDSFEPNKVRSSGGYQAVPSGDDQMLGAAFAIWSDNIDKSASGLTESDLYWRFFDAMPFYAEKTWAATGK
;
A
#
# COMPACT_ATOMS: atom_id res chain seq x y z
N LEU A 1 -21.55 6.20 -10.66
CA LEU A 1 -20.74 5.46 -11.62
C LEU A 1 -20.46 4.01 -11.21
N GLY A 2 -20.91 3.56 -10.03
CA GLY A 2 -20.68 2.21 -9.52
C GLY A 2 -19.23 1.92 -9.11
N MET A 3 -18.46 2.97 -8.81
CA MET A 3 -17.09 2.89 -8.29
C MET A 3 -17.05 3.46 -6.88
N ASN A 4 -16.35 2.77 -5.99
CA ASN A 4 -16.03 3.28 -4.67
C ASN A 4 -14.68 3.99 -4.71
N VAL A 5 -14.59 5.13 -4.05
CA VAL A 5 -13.32 5.84 -3.83
C VAL A 5 -12.75 5.39 -2.49
N VAL A 6 -11.49 5.00 -2.48
CA VAL A 6 -10.75 4.65 -1.27
C VAL A 6 -9.69 5.74 -1.05
N PRO A 7 -9.93 6.69 -0.13
CA PRO A 7 -8.95 7.72 0.19
C PRO A 7 -7.76 7.11 0.93
N GLU A 8 -6.57 7.65 0.67
CA GLU A 8 -5.35 7.23 1.35
C GLU A 8 -4.68 8.40 2.07
N ILE A 9 -4.34 8.16 3.34
CA ILE A 9 -3.48 9.02 4.15
C ILE A 9 -2.30 8.16 4.60
N ASP A 10 -1.21 8.24 3.85
CA ASP A 10 -0.05 7.37 4.07
C ASP A 10 0.76 7.81 5.28
N VAL A 11 0.82 6.94 6.27
CA VAL A 11 1.55 7.06 7.53
C VAL A 11 2.04 5.68 8.00
N PRO A 12 3.18 5.57 8.69
CA PRO A 12 4.03 6.63 9.22
C PRO A 12 5.22 7.01 8.33
N ALA A 13 5.49 6.27 7.25
CA ALA A 13 6.43 6.67 6.19
C ALA A 13 5.70 7.50 5.12
N HIS A 14 6.42 7.92 4.08
CA HIS A 14 5.89 8.76 2.99
C HIS A 14 5.17 10.04 3.46
N ALA A 15 5.33 10.38 4.75
CA ALA A 15 4.64 11.43 5.47
C ALA A 15 5.32 12.82 5.36
N ASN A 16 5.99 13.11 4.23
CA ASN A 16 6.79 14.33 4.07
C ASN A 16 5.97 15.63 4.27
N SER A 17 4.70 15.64 3.90
CA SER A 17 3.82 16.77 4.14
C SER A 17 3.64 17.02 5.64
N PHE A 18 3.41 15.96 6.41
CA PHE A 18 3.22 16.04 7.85
C PHE A 18 4.52 16.40 8.59
N THR A 19 5.65 15.81 8.20
CA THR A 19 6.95 16.11 8.84
C THR A 19 7.42 17.54 8.57
N LYS A 20 6.98 18.18 7.49
CA LYS A 20 7.21 19.60 7.23
C LYS A 20 6.37 20.51 8.12
N ILE A 21 5.13 20.11 8.43
CA ILE A 21 4.22 20.87 9.28
C ILE A 21 4.56 20.67 10.76
N TRP A 22 4.88 19.43 11.15
CA TRP A 22 5.21 19.02 12.53
C TRP A 22 6.62 18.38 12.58
N PRO A 23 7.69 19.15 12.41
CA PRO A 23 9.06 18.61 12.36
C PRO A 23 9.51 17.99 13.69
N GLU A 24 8.83 18.27 14.81
CA GLU A 24 9.05 17.64 16.11
C GLU A 24 8.61 16.19 16.15
N LEU A 25 7.65 15.79 15.30
CA LEU A 25 7.13 14.41 15.19
C LEU A 25 7.96 13.55 14.23
N MET A 26 8.87 14.13 13.49
CA MET A 26 9.72 13.45 12.52
C MET A 26 10.79 12.57 13.21
N VAL A 27 11.16 11.47 12.56
CA VAL A 27 12.36 10.69 12.89
C VAL A 27 13.60 11.55 12.65
N LYS A 28 14.43 11.75 13.70
CA LYS A 28 15.60 12.66 13.63
C LYS A 28 16.92 11.90 13.59
N GLY A 29 17.84 12.40 12.75
CA GLY A 29 19.22 11.92 12.72
C GLY A 29 19.39 10.47 12.28
N ARG A 30 18.45 9.95 11.50
CA ARG A 30 18.49 8.59 10.97
C ARG A 30 18.53 8.59 9.45
N VAL A 31 19.17 7.57 8.91
CA VAL A 31 19.21 7.29 7.47
C VAL A 31 18.60 5.91 7.22
N SER A 32 18.14 5.69 6.01
CA SER A 32 17.58 4.42 5.58
C SER A 32 18.59 3.27 5.73
N PRO A 33 18.22 2.13 6.31
CA PRO A 33 19.09 0.96 6.40
C PRO A 33 19.39 0.31 5.05
N ILE A 34 18.55 0.60 4.04
CA ILE A 34 18.74 0.09 2.67
C ILE A 34 19.42 1.10 1.73
N ASN A 35 19.54 2.36 2.17
CA ASN A 35 20.24 3.41 1.42
C ASN A 35 20.80 4.47 2.39
N SER A 36 22.07 4.37 2.74
CA SER A 36 22.71 5.26 3.71
C SER A 36 22.75 6.75 3.31
N ASN A 37 22.47 7.07 2.05
CA ASN A 37 22.38 8.45 1.56
C ASN A 37 20.95 9.02 1.65
N ARG A 38 19.95 8.22 2.05
CA ARG A 38 18.54 8.66 2.21
C ARG A 38 18.25 8.94 3.69
N PRO A 39 18.19 10.19 4.14
CA PRO A 39 17.69 10.51 5.47
C PRO A 39 16.20 10.22 5.57
N LEU A 40 15.75 9.76 6.77
CA LEU A 40 14.34 9.40 7.03
C LEU A 40 13.51 10.65 7.42
N ILE A 41 13.57 11.68 6.60
CA ILE A 41 12.86 12.95 6.83
C ILE A 41 11.35 12.89 6.52
N ASP A 42 10.93 11.85 5.86
CA ASP A 42 9.56 11.53 5.48
C ASP A 42 8.90 10.50 6.42
N HIS A 43 9.52 10.21 7.57
CA HIS A 43 9.03 9.25 8.56
C HIS A 43 8.58 9.96 9.82
N LEU A 44 7.35 9.70 10.26
CA LEU A 44 6.84 10.08 11.57
C LEU A 44 7.36 9.09 12.64
N ASP A 45 7.84 9.61 13.75
CA ASP A 45 8.39 8.79 14.84
C ASP A 45 7.27 8.21 15.72
N VAL A 46 6.74 7.07 15.31
CA VAL A 46 5.66 6.36 16.03
C VAL A 46 6.10 5.73 17.37
N SER A 47 7.33 5.93 17.80
CA SER A 47 7.73 5.62 19.18
C SER A 47 7.29 6.68 20.18
N LYS A 48 6.80 7.82 19.71
CA LYS A 48 6.32 8.94 20.51
C LYS A 48 4.79 8.91 20.63
N PRO A 49 4.23 8.94 21.85
CA PRO A 49 2.78 8.98 22.04
C PRO A 49 2.10 10.18 21.37
N GLU A 50 2.77 11.34 21.33
CA GLU A 50 2.26 12.54 20.68
C GLU A 50 2.12 12.38 19.15
N THR A 51 2.98 11.57 18.52
CA THR A 51 2.86 11.23 17.10
C THR A 51 1.63 10.38 16.84
N ILE A 52 1.38 9.37 17.68
CA ILE A 52 0.18 8.52 17.57
C ILE A 52 -1.08 9.36 17.77
N ALA A 53 -1.08 10.25 18.79
CA ALA A 53 -2.21 11.14 19.04
C ALA A 53 -2.51 12.06 17.84
N LYS A 54 -1.46 12.61 17.20
CA LYS A 54 -1.61 13.47 16.02
C LYS A 54 -2.13 12.68 14.80
N ILE A 55 -1.67 11.46 14.59
CA ILE A 55 -2.19 10.60 13.51
C ILE A 55 -3.68 10.30 13.73
N LYS A 56 -4.08 9.98 14.96
CA LYS A 56 -5.50 9.78 15.30
C LYS A 56 -6.33 11.04 15.04
N GLU A 57 -5.85 12.20 15.45
CA GLU A 57 -6.51 13.50 15.19
C GLU A 57 -6.72 13.73 13.69
N ILE A 58 -5.71 13.44 12.84
CA ILE A 58 -5.84 13.56 11.39
C ILE A 58 -6.95 12.64 10.85
N PHE A 59 -7.01 11.38 11.26
CA PHE A 59 -8.08 10.49 10.81
C PHE A 59 -9.44 10.92 11.37
N ASP A 60 -9.50 11.39 12.61
CA ASP A 60 -10.74 11.86 13.23
C ASP A 60 -11.37 13.02 12.46
N ASP A 61 -10.56 13.95 11.93
CA ASP A 61 -11.03 15.08 11.11
C ASP A 61 -11.80 14.62 9.85
N TYR A 62 -11.56 13.41 9.37
CA TYR A 62 -12.22 12.87 8.17
C TYR A 62 -13.28 11.81 8.47
N THR A 63 -13.16 11.07 9.57
CA THR A 63 -13.99 9.88 9.84
C THR A 63 -15.00 10.07 10.96
N LYS A 64 -14.93 11.20 11.71
CA LYS A 64 -15.80 11.46 12.86
C LYS A 64 -16.60 12.75 12.70
N GLY A 65 -17.63 12.91 13.54
CA GLY A 65 -18.53 14.04 13.53
C GLY A 65 -19.91 13.69 12.98
N ASP A 66 -20.78 14.70 12.86
CA ASP A 66 -22.16 14.53 12.40
C ASP A 66 -22.27 14.31 10.88
N ASP A 67 -21.28 14.77 10.12
CA ASP A 67 -21.20 14.64 8.65
C ASP A 67 -19.74 14.40 8.23
N PRO A 68 -19.18 13.20 8.47
CA PRO A 68 -17.78 12.92 8.20
C PRO A 68 -17.53 12.88 6.69
N THR A 69 -16.37 13.39 6.26
CA THR A 69 -15.95 13.35 4.83
C THR A 69 -15.80 11.90 4.34
N PHE A 70 -15.32 11.01 5.19
CA PHE A 70 -15.27 9.57 4.95
C PHE A 70 -16.31 8.89 5.84
N ASP A 71 -17.48 8.66 5.29
CA ASP A 71 -18.59 8.00 5.98
C ASP A 71 -18.25 6.53 6.34
N SER A 72 -19.12 5.87 7.09
CA SER A 72 -18.89 4.51 7.56
C SER A 72 -18.77 3.45 6.45
N ASP A 73 -19.28 3.75 5.26
CA ASP A 73 -19.21 2.86 4.08
C ASP A 73 -17.90 3.07 3.29
N THR A 74 -17.14 4.11 3.61
CA THR A 74 -15.85 4.41 2.97
C THR A 74 -14.75 3.52 3.55
N THR A 75 -14.06 2.76 2.71
CA THR A 75 -12.79 2.12 3.09
C THR A 75 -11.70 3.20 3.15
N VAL A 76 -10.95 3.26 4.25
CA VAL A 76 -9.85 4.21 4.45
C VAL A 76 -8.51 3.48 4.35
N HIS A 77 -7.64 3.94 3.44
CA HIS A 77 -6.29 3.42 3.29
C HIS A 77 -5.31 4.22 4.15
N ILE A 78 -4.53 3.52 4.97
CA ILE A 78 -3.59 4.15 5.92
C ILE A 78 -2.14 4.18 5.43
N GLY A 79 -1.87 3.73 4.20
CA GLY A 79 -0.52 3.51 3.71
C GLY A 79 0.16 2.37 4.44
N ALA A 80 1.07 2.70 5.35
CA ALA A 80 1.77 1.80 6.28
C ALA A 80 2.89 0.96 5.64
N ASP A 81 3.37 1.32 4.48
CA ASP A 81 4.53 0.68 3.84
C ASP A 81 5.84 1.40 4.17
N GLU A 82 6.92 0.79 3.76
CA GLU A 82 8.30 1.29 3.74
C GLU A 82 8.82 2.01 5.01
N PHE A 83 8.25 1.73 6.19
CA PHE A 83 8.76 2.29 7.44
C PHE A 83 10.09 1.64 7.84
N LEU A 84 11.16 2.40 7.76
CA LEU A 84 12.54 1.92 7.90
C LEU A 84 13.20 2.28 9.23
N TYR A 85 12.40 2.47 10.28
CA TYR A 85 12.88 2.84 11.62
C TYR A 85 12.06 2.15 12.70
N ASN A 86 12.72 1.69 13.79
CA ASN A 86 12.08 1.15 14.99
C ASN A 86 10.89 0.20 14.73
N TYR A 87 11.16 -0.99 14.21
CA TYR A 87 10.14 -1.98 13.83
C TYR A 87 9.22 -2.39 14.98
N THR A 88 9.73 -2.40 16.21
CA THR A 88 8.89 -2.64 17.41
C THR A 88 7.83 -1.54 17.58
N ALA A 89 8.23 -0.27 17.43
CA ALA A 89 7.28 0.84 17.52
C ALA A 89 6.26 0.80 16.37
N TYR A 90 6.69 0.47 15.16
CA TYR A 90 5.79 0.31 14.01
C TYR A 90 4.73 -0.78 14.26
N ARG A 91 5.13 -1.97 14.74
CA ARG A 91 4.18 -3.06 14.98
C ARG A 91 3.18 -2.72 16.09
N LYS A 92 3.62 -1.98 17.12
CA LYS A 92 2.71 -1.42 18.13
C LYS A 92 1.77 -0.36 17.55
N PHE A 93 2.28 0.49 16.65
CA PHE A 93 1.48 1.47 15.92
C PHE A 93 0.37 0.77 15.12
N ILE A 94 0.67 -0.29 14.34
CA ILE A 94 -0.34 -1.06 13.61
C ILE A 94 -1.38 -1.65 14.56
N ASN A 95 -0.96 -2.23 15.68
CA ASN A 95 -1.86 -2.78 16.70
C ASN A 95 -2.77 -1.74 17.37
N GLU A 96 -2.40 -0.47 17.31
CA GLU A 96 -3.16 0.63 17.92
C GLU A 96 -4.00 1.39 16.89
N ILE A 97 -3.43 1.75 15.74
CA ILE A 97 -4.11 2.61 14.76
C ILE A 97 -5.17 1.85 13.95
N VAL A 98 -4.90 0.60 13.59
CA VAL A 98 -5.85 -0.18 12.78
C VAL A 98 -7.16 -0.43 13.54
N PRO A 99 -7.18 -0.95 14.77
CA PRO A 99 -8.42 -1.07 15.53
C PRO A 99 -9.11 0.28 15.76
N TYR A 100 -8.33 1.35 16.01
CA TYR A 100 -8.87 2.68 16.23
C TYR A 100 -9.69 3.21 15.05
N ILE A 101 -9.19 3.03 13.82
CA ILE A 101 -9.92 3.46 12.60
C ILE A 101 -11.05 2.49 12.28
N LYS A 102 -10.89 1.19 12.60
CA LYS A 102 -11.94 0.19 12.42
C LYS A 102 -13.21 0.45 13.22
N ASP A 103 -13.16 1.25 14.27
CA ASP A 103 -14.38 1.67 15.00
C ASP A 103 -15.36 2.46 14.13
N THR A 104 -14.89 3.05 13.03
CA THR A 104 -15.71 3.87 12.12
C THR A 104 -15.72 3.36 10.69
N ASN A 105 -14.60 2.86 10.16
CA ASN A 105 -14.39 2.58 8.74
C ASN A 105 -13.72 1.23 8.51
N THR A 106 -13.91 0.62 7.34
CA THR A 106 -13.03 -0.47 6.88
C THR A 106 -11.63 0.07 6.64
N VAL A 107 -10.61 -0.65 7.13
CA VAL A 107 -9.21 -0.26 6.98
C VAL A 107 -8.53 -1.04 5.86
N ARG A 108 -7.80 -0.32 5.01
CA ARG A 108 -6.89 -0.87 4.01
C ARG A 108 -5.47 -0.39 4.27
N MET A 109 -4.46 -1.20 3.93
CA MET A 109 -3.05 -0.85 4.07
C MET A 109 -2.18 -1.51 3.01
N TRP A 110 -1.02 -0.95 2.73
CA TRP A 110 0.03 -1.64 1.98
C TRP A 110 0.71 -2.69 2.84
N GLY A 111 1.07 -3.80 2.22
CA GLY A 111 1.79 -4.85 2.92
C GLY A 111 3.23 -4.47 3.27
N GLY A 112 3.57 -4.59 4.57
CA GLY A 112 4.91 -4.27 5.09
C GLY A 112 5.43 -5.24 6.14
N LEU A 113 4.59 -6.18 6.61
CA LEU A 113 4.80 -6.91 7.86
C LEU A 113 5.81 -8.06 7.77
N THR A 114 6.24 -8.47 6.59
CA THR A 114 7.34 -9.44 6.44
C THR A 114 8.68 -8.76 6.67
N TRP A 115 8.90 -7.60 6.04
CA TRP A 115 10.13 -6.81 6.20
C TRP A 115 10.19 -6.14 7.58
N ILE A 116 9.11 -5.47 7.97
CA ILE A 116 9.02 -4.73 9.24
C ILE A 116 8.67 -5.71 10.36
N ASN A 117 9.63 -6.56 10.71
CA ASN A 117 9.47 -7.62 11.69
C ASN A 117 10.61 -7.56 12.73
N ASP A 118 10.25 -7.36 13.99
CA ASP A 118 11.17 -7.35 15.13
C ASP A 118 11.28 -8.73 15.81
N HIS A 119 10.55 -9.74 15.28
CA HIS A 119 10.47 -11.11 15.81
C HIS A 119 10.03 -11.24 17.28
N LYS A 120 9.36 -10.22 17.82
CA LYS A 120 8.92 -10.14 19.23
C LYS A 120 7.50 -9.61 19.38
N THR A 121 7.14 -8.59 18.61
CA THR A 121 5.84 -7.94 18.68
C THR A 121 4.88 -8.59 17.70
N GLU A 122 3.93 -9.35 18.20
CA GLU A 122 2.87 -9.94 17.38
C GLU A 122 1.89 -8.87 16.88
N ILE A 123 1.32 -9.08 15.71
CA ILE A 123 0.17 -8.30 15.24
C ILE A 123 -1.07 -8.94 15.85
N THR A 124 -1.89 -8.12 16.49
CA THR A 124 -3.09 -8.58 17.18
C THR A 124 -4.17 -9.01 16.19
N LYS A 125 -5.08 -9.88 16.65
CA LYS A 125 -6.23 -10.30 15.84
C LYS A 125 -7.05 -9.10 15.34
N ASP A 126 -7.25 -8.09 16.18
CA ASP A 126 -8.02 -6.90 15.85
C ASP A 126 -7.38 -6.04 14.73
N ALA A 127 -6.05 -6.12 14.60
CA ALA A 127 -5.31 -5.46 13.53
C ALA A 127 -5.17 -6.33 12.26
N ILE A 128 -5.78 -7.52 12.23
CA ILE A 128 -5.76 -8.45 11.09
C ILE A 128 -7.18 -8.68 10.55
N GLU A 129 -8.10 -9.05 11.43
CA GLU A 129 -9.43 -9.49 11.04
C GLU A 129 -10.21 -8.38 10.31
N ASN A 130 -10.70 -8.68 9.11
CA ASN A 130 -11.38 -7.74 8.21
C ASN A 130 -10.54 -6.51 7.81
N VAL A 131 -9.22 -6.62 7.85
CA VAL A 131 -8.31 -5.61 7.30
C VAL A 131 -7.93 -6.01 5.88
N GLU A 132 -8.03 -5.07 4.96
CA GLU A 132 -7.64 -5.24 3.57
C GLU A 132 -6.15 -4.90 3.39
N MET A 133 -5.43 -5.72 2.62
CA MET A 133 -4.01 -5.52 2.39
C MET A 133 -3.66 -5.59 0.91
N ASN A 134 -3.08 -4.53 0.38
CA ASN A 134 -2.48 -4.52 -0.93
C ASN A 134 -1.11 -5.23 -0.89
N LEU A 135 -0.99 -6.35 -1.60
CA LEU A 135 0.27 -7.07 -1.77
C LEU A 135 1.01 -6.50 -2.95
N TRP A 136 2.03 -5.69 -2.70
CA TRP A 136 2.77 -4.98 -3.74
C TRP A 136 4.19 -5.51 -3.96
N SER A 137 4.85 -6.01 -2.92
CA SER A 137 6.19 -6.58 -2.99
C SER A 137 6.33 -7.74 -2.02
N LYS A 138 6.86 -8.88 -2.49
CA LYS A 138 7.06 -10.09 -1.67
C LYS A 138 8.02 -9.88 -0.51
N ASP A 139 9.00 -8.99 -0.70
CA ASP A 139 10.01 -8.74 0.33
C ASP A 139 9.44 -7.90 1.47
N TRP A 140 8.50 -7.01 1.17
CA TRP A 140 7.76 -6.25 2.19
C TRP A 140 6.64 -7.05 2.82
N ALA A 141 5.88 -7.80 2.02
CA ALA A 141 4.80 -8.67 2.49
C ALA A 141 4.74 -9.96 1.68
N ASP A 142 5.23 -11.06 2.24
CA ASP A 142 5.06 -12.39 1.66
C ASP A 142 3.57 -12.73 1.59
N GLY A 143 3.07 -12.91 0.37
CA GLY A 143 1.62 -13.02 0.14
C GLY A 143 1.00 -14.23 0.83
N LEU A 144 1.68 -15.39 0.87
CA LEU A 144 1.17 -16.56 1.55
C LEU A 144 1.20 -16.40 3.07
N GLN A 145 2.22 -15.71 3.60
CA GLN A 145 2.27 -15.36 5.01
C GLN A 145 1.09 -14.47 5.40
N MET A 146 0.79 -13.43 4.64
CA MET A 146 -0.33 -12.52 4.91
C MET A 146 -1.69 -13.22 4.81
N TYR A 147 -1.85 -14.11 3.81
CA TYR A 147 -3.02 -14.97 3.69
C TYR A 147 -3.22 -15.85 4.94
N ASN A 148 -2.16 -16.53 5.37
CA ASN A 148 -2.21 -17.42 6.54
C ASN A 148 -2.44 -16.65 7.86
N MET A 149 -2.08 -15.37 7.93
CA MET A 149 -2.40 -14.50 9.06
C MET A 149 -3.90 -14.14 9.11
N GLY A 150 -4.59 -14.14 7.96
CA GLY A 150 -6.03 -13.88 7.89
C GLY A 150 -6.41 -12.51 7.31
N TYR A 151 -5.47 -11.79 6.68
CA TYR A 151 -5.76 -10.54 5.96
C TYR A 151 -6.64 -10.79 4.73
N LYS A 152 -7.48 -9.83 4.39
CA LYS A 152 -8.14 -9.77 3.08
C LYS A 152 -7.18 -9.15 2.07
N LEU A 153 -6.94 -9.82 0.95
CA LEU A 153 -5.84 -9.50 0.06
C LEU A 153 -6.30 -8.88 -1.25
N ILE A 154 -5.57 -7.87 -1.69
CA ILE A 154 -5.65 -7.30 -3.03
C ILE A 154 -4.30 -7.48 -3.69
N ASN A 155 -4.25 -8.23 -4.79
CA ASN A 155 -2.99 -8.49 -5.49
C ASN A 155 -2.60 -7.26 -6.32
N THR A 156 -1.64 -6.51 -5.82
CA THR A 156 -1.11 -5.29 -6.47
C THR A 156 0.38 -5.46 -6.78
N ILE A 157 0.79 -6.73 -6.99
CA ILE A 157 2.21 -7.06 -7.11
C ILE A 157 2.90 -6.24 -8.22
N ASP A 158 4.01 -5.63 -7.87
CA ASP A 158 4.79 -4.73 -8.70
C ASP A 158 5.26 -5.35 -10.03
N ASP A 159 5.54 -6.65 -10.03
CA ASP A 159 5.89 -7.42 -11.23
C ASP A 159 4.89 -7.27 -12.39
N TYR A 160 3.61 -7.02 -12.08
CA TYR A 160 2.52 -6.96 -13.04
C TYR A 160 1.70 -5.67 -12.96
N GLY A 161 1.75 -4.95 -11.84
CA GLY A 161 0.79 -3.91 -11.51
C GLY A 161 1.35 -2.49 -11.44
N TYR A 162 2.66 -2.28 -11.60
CA TYR A 162 3.25 -0.95 -11.39
C TYR A 162 3.60 -0.25 -12.70
N MET A 163 3.10 0.98 -12.83
CA MET A 163 3.52 1.96 -13.83
C MET A 163 4.11 3.18 -13.12
N VAL A 164 5.27 3.63 -13.60
CA VAL A 164 5.88 4.89 -13.19
C VAL A 164 6.09 5.73 -14.45
N PRO A 165 5.17 6.65 -14.76
CA PRO A 165 5.29 7.53 -15.92
C PRO A 165 6.68 8.19 -15.96
N ASN A 166 7.32 8.21 -17.15
CA ASN A 166 8.75 8.53 -17.36
C ASN A 166 9.72 7.54 -16.71
N GLY A 167 9.27 6.38 -16.24
CA GLY A 167 10.12 5.30 -15.78
C GLY A 167 10.95 4.67 -16.88
N SER A 168 12.01 3.98 -16.53
CA SER A 168 12.91 3.33 -17.48
C SER A 168 12.96 1.83 -17.23
N TYR A 169 12.36 1.03 -18.09
CA TYR A 169 12.56 -0.41 -18.08
C TYR A 169 14.05 -0.77 -18.30
N GLY A 170 14.49 -1.82 -17.64
CA GLY A 170 15.83 -2.37 -17.82
C GLY A 170 16.90 -1.81 -16.89
N ARG A 171 16.59 -0.88 -15.99
CA ARG A 171 17.45 -0.55 -14.86
C ARG A 171 17.09 -1.43 -13.67
N ALA A 172 18.06 -1.95 -12.96
CA ALA A 172 17.82 -2.66 -11.71
C ALA A 172 16.98 -1.79 -10.77
N ASN A 173 15.88 -2.33 -10.26
CA ASN A 173 14.91 -1.67 -9.38
C ASN A 173 14.17 -0.45 -10.01
N ALA A 174 13.99 -0.43 -11.32
CA ALA A 174 13.19 0.61 -11.98
C ALA A 174 11.92 0.02 -12.58
N TYR A 175 10.80 0.67 -12.34
CA TYR A 175 9.52 0.36 -12.96
C TYR A 175 9.40 1.04 -14.32
N GLY A 176 8.58 0.48 -15.21
CA GLY A 176 8.39 1.03 -16.55
C GLY A 176 7.36 2.14 -16.61
N ASP A 177 7.43 2.90 -17.70
CA ASP A 177 6.48 3.94 -18.05
C ASP A 177 5.06 3.39 -18.30
N LEU A 178 4.98 2.18 -18.86
CA LEU A 178 3.74 1.46 -19.19
C LEU A 178 3.80 0.03 -18.62
N LEU A 179 2.64 -0.58 -18.40
CA LEU A 179 2.57 -2.01 -18.11
C LEU A 179 2.96 -2.83 -19.33
N ASN A 180 3.60 -3.96 -19.08
CA ASN A 180 3.73 -5.00 -20.09
C ASN A 180 2.39 -5.78 -20.16
N ILE A 181 1.46 -5.27 -20.96
CA ILE A 181 0.10 -5.83 -21.07
C ILE A 181 0.08 -7.27 -21.58
N SER A 182 0.99 -7.66 -22.47
CA SER A 182 1.10 -9.06 -22.91
C SER A 182 1.49 -9.97 -21.74
N ARG A 183 2.45 -9.54 -20.90
CA ARG A 183 2.84 -10.30 -19.71
C ARG A 183 1.70 -10.38 -18.70
N VAL A 184 0.94 -9.31 -18.50
CA VAL A 184 -0.25 -9.30 -17.62
C VAL A 184 -1.26 -10.31 -18.16
N PHE A 185 -1.59 -10.24 -19.45
CA PHE A 185 -2.57 -11.12 -20.09
C PHE A 185 -2.16 -12.59 -20.01
N ASP A 186 -0.90 -12.91 -20.32
CA ASP A 186 -0.41 -14.29 -20.42
C ASP A 186 -0.17 -14.94 -19.05
N SER A 187 0.20 -14.16 -18.03
CA SER A 187 0.81 -14.73 -16.81
C SER A 187 0.21 -14.26 -15.50
N PHE A 188 -0.52 -13.13 -15.47
CA PHE A 188 -1.11 -12.64 -14.23
C PHE A 188 -2.38 -13.40 -13.88
N GLU A 189 -2.45 -13.87 -12.64
CA GLU A 189 -3.63 -14.46 -12.03
C GLU A 189 -3.86 -13.80 -10.67
N PRO A 190 -5.03 -13.17 -10.43
CA PRO A 190 -5.29 -12.42 -9.19
C PRO A 190 -5.08 -13.23 -7.91
N ASN A 191 -5.44 -14.52 -7.92
CA ASN A 191 -5.30 -15.42 -6.77
C ASN A 191 -3.90 -16.05 -6.63
N LYS A 192 -2.95 -15.72 -7.49
CA LYS A 192 -1.54 -16.11 -7.34
C LYS A 192 -0.76 -15.01 -6.65
N VAL A 193 -0.56 -15.18 -5.35
CA VAL A 193 0.21 -14.23 -4.53
C VAL A 193 1.70 -14.50 -4.61
N ARG A 194 2.51 -13.46 -4.59
CA ARG A 194 3.96 -13.55 -4.62
C ARG A 194 4.48 -13.83 -3.21
N SER A 195 5.28 -14.90 -3.07
CA SER A 195 5.86 -15.33 -1.80
C SER A 195 7.35 -15.69 -1.97
N SER A 196 8.02 -15.97 -0.87
CA SER A 196 9.43 -16.39 -0.87
C SER A 196 9.68 -17.66 -1.72
N GLY A 197 8.70 -18.55 -1.79
CA GLY A 197 8.70 -19.76 -2.65
C GLY A 197 8.27 -19.52 -4.10
N GLY A 198 8.12 -18.27 -4.55
CA GLY A 198 7.58 -17.92 -5.87
C GLY A 198 6.11 -17.53 -5.83
N TYR A 199 5.42 -17.65 -6.96
CA TYR A 199 3.97 -17.44 -7.02
C TYR A 199 3.24 -18.64 -6.44
N GLN A 200 2.36 -18.40 -5.48
CA GLN A 200 1.56 -19.41 -4.80
C GLN A 200 0.08 -19.10 -4.99
N ALA A 201 -0.69 -20.12 -5.41
CA ALA A 201 -2.12 -19.97 -5.55
C ALA A 201 -2.81 -20.06 -4.17
N VAL A 202 -3.64 -19.09 -3.85
CA VAL A 202 -4.67 -19.23 -2.83
C VAL A 202 -5.94 -19.80 -3.49
N PRO A 203 -6.86 -20.45 -2.74
CA PRO A 203 -8.05 -21.03 -3.35
C PRO A 203 -8.83 -20.01 -4.18
N SER A 204 -9.30 -20.42 -5.36
CA SER A 204 -10.15 -19.58 -6.19
C SER A 204 -11.50 -19.39 -5.51
N GLY A 205 -11.99 -18.14 -5.45
CA GLY A 205 -13.25 -17.81 -4.78
C GLY A 205 -13.16 -17.76 -3.24
N ASP A 206 -11.95 -17.76 -2.69
CA ASP A 206 -11.75 -17.56 -1.26
C ASP A 206 -12.08 -16.12 -0.86
N ASP A 207 -12.84 -15.95 0.22
CA ASP A 207 -13.32 -14.66 0.72
C ASP A 207 -12.20 -13.72 1.19
N GLN A 208 -10.99 -14.25 1.43
CA GLN A 208 -9.82 -13.43 1.71
C GLN A 208 -9.22 -12.80 0.44
N MET A 209 -9.52 -13.29 -0.76
CA MET A 209 -8.98 -12.75 -2.00
C MET A 209 -9.97 -11.79 -2.65
N LEU A 210 -9.83 -10.50 -2.38
CA LEU A 210 -10.75 -9.46 -2.85
C LEU A 210 -10.59 -9.15 -4.34
N GLY A 211 -9.42 -9.42 -4.91
CA GLY A 211 -9.14 -9.16 -6.32
C GLY A 211 -7.73 -8.64 -6.57
N ALA A 212 -7.60 -7.77 -7.56
CA ALA A 212 -6.31 -7.19 -7.92
C ALA A 212 -6.42 -5.70 -8.26
N ALA A 213 -5.29 -5.01 -8.20
CA ALA A 213 -5.17 -3.62 -8.60
C ALA A 213 -3.86 -3.38 -9.37
N PHE A 214 -3.83 -2.32 -10.16
CA PHE A 214 -2.60 -1.76 -10.70
C PHE A 214 -2.45 -0.32 -10.23
N ALA A 215 -1.23 0.20 -10.24
CA ALA A 215 -0.89 1.52 -9.75
C ALA A 215 -0.21 2.38 -10.83
N ILE A 216 -0.53 3.65 -10.83
CA ILE A 216 0.16 4.68 -11.63
C ILE A 216 0.79 5.65 -10.63
N TRP A 217 2.13 5.61 -10.53
CA TRP A 217 2.90 6.39 -9.56
C TRP A 217 3.40 7.69 -10.15
N SER A 218 3.45 8.74 -9.35
CA SER A 218 3.85 10.09 -9.78
C SER A 218 5.33 10.43 -9.61
N ASP A 219 6.18 9.47 -9.25
CA ASP A 219 7.58 9.66 -8.85
C ASP A 219 8.46 10.40 -9.87
N ASN A 220 8.13 10.29 -11.14
CA ASN A 220 8.92 10.85 -12.22
C ASN A 220 8.12 11.82 -13.11
N ILE A 221 6.98 12.29 -12.65
CA ILE A 221 6.06 13.09 -13.46
C ILE A 221 6.68 14.42 -13.90
N ASP A 222 7.54 14.99 -13.04
CA ASP A 222 8.27 16.25 -13.24
C ASP A 222 9.59 16.09 -14.01
N LYS A 223 10.01 14.87 -14.30
CA LYS A 223 11.29 14.59 -14.98
C LYS A 223 11.21 14.66 -16.51
N SER A 224 10.02 14.81 -17.07
CA SER A 224 9.83 15.11 -18.48
C SER A 224 9.95 16.61 -18.71
N ALA A 225 10.68 17.01 -19.77
CA ALA A 225 10.83 18.41 -20.14
C ALA A 225 9.48 19.11 -20.48
N SER A 226 8.50 18.35 -20.93
CA SER A 226 7.13 18.82 -21.24
C SER A 226 6.14 18.60 -20.10
N GLY A 227 6.55 17.95 -19.00
CA GLY A 227 5.63 17.42 -18.01
C GLY A 227 4.79 16.25 -18.54
N LEU A 228 3.87 15.77 -17.73
CA LEU A 228 2.81 14.82 -18.13
C LEU A 228 1.46 15.48 -17.94
N THR A 229 0.58 15.33 -18.90
CA THR A 229 -0.78 15.83 -18.87
C THR A 229 -1.72 14.77 -18.27
N GLU A 230 -2.92 15.19 -17.85
CA GLU A 230 -3.99 14.26 -17.47
C GLU A 230 -4.30 13.25 -18.59
N SER A 231 -4.24 13.69 -19.85
CA SER A 231 -4.43 12.82 -21.02
C SER A 231 -3.37 11.73 -21.10
N ASP A 232 -2.11 12.03 -20.78
CA ASP A 232 -1.03 11.04 -20.78
C ASP A 232 -1.23 9.98 -19.68
N LEU A 233 -1.75 10.38 -18.52
CA LEU A 233 -2.11 9.45 -17.45
C LEU A 233 -3.35 8.63 -17.80
N TYR A 234 -4.36 9.26 -18.40
CA TYR A 234 -5.58 8.59 -18.85
C TYR A 234 -5.28 7.46 -19.83
N TRP A 235 -4.41 7.69 -20.84
CA TRP A 235 -4.05 6.65 -21.80
C TRP A 235 -3.33 5.48 -21.14
N ARG A 236 -2.45 5.72 -20.17
CA ARG A 236 -1.79 4.66 -19.41
C ARG A 236 -2.79 3.82 -18.62
N PHE A 237 -3.74 4.47 -17.97
CA PHE A 237 -4.84 3.82 -17.28
C PHE A 237 -5.70 2.99 -18.25
N PHE A 238 -6.10 3.59 -19.37
CA PHE A 238 -7.02 2.97 -20.31
C PHE A 238 -6.41 1.75 -21.02
N ASP A 239 -5.12 1.78 -21.32
CA ASP A 239 -4.42 0.63 -21.89
C ASP A 239 -4.33 -0.55 -20.92
N ALA A 240 -4.18 -0.29 -19.62
CA ALA A 240 -4.03 -1.32 -18.59
C ALA A 240 -5.38 -1.93 -18.14
N MET A 241 -6.40 -1.08 -18.00
CA MET A 241 -7.68 -1.40 -17.37
C MET A 241 -8.39 -2.62 -17.99
N PRO A 242 -8.52 -2.79 -19.31
CA PRO A 242 -9.23 -3.92 -19.88
C PRO A 242 -8.61 -5.28 -19.54
N PHE A 243 -7.28 -5.34 -19.49
CA PHE A 243 -6.56 -6.58 -19.15
C PHE A 243 -6.73 -6.96 -17.69
N TYR A 244 -6.65 -5.99 -16.79
CA TYR A 244 -6.94 -6.22 -15.38
C TYR A 244 -8.41 -6.57 -15.13
N ALA A 245 -9.33 -5.88 -15.81
CA ALA A 245 -10.77 -6.17 -15.71
C ALA A 245 -11.08 -7.61 -16.14
N GLU A 246 -10.51 -8.07 -17.26
CA GLU A 246 -10.70 -9.44 -17.71
C GLU A 246 -10.14 -10.45 -16.71
N LYS A 247 -8.90 -10.23 -16.22
CA LYS A 247 -8.25 -11.14 -15.28
C LYS A 247 -9.00 -11.23 -13.94
N THR A 248 -9.52 -10.12 -13.44
CA THR A 248 -10.28 -10.08 -12.19
C THR A 248 -11.69 -10.65 -12.36
N TRP A 249 -12.32 -10.45 -13.52
CA TRP A 249 -13.65 -10.97 -13.82
C TRP A 249 -13.66 -12.48 -14.05
N ALA A 250 -12.71 -12.97 -14.86
CA ALA A 250 -12.67 -14.39 -15.21
C ALA A 250 -12.29 -15.30 -14.05
N ALA A 251 -11.61 -14.81 -13.02
CA ALA A 251 -11.09 -15.54 -11.86
C ALA A 251 -10.28 -16.81 -12.21
N THR A 252 -9.98 -17.02 -13.49
CA THR A 252 -9.25 -18.18 -14.01
C THR A 252 -8.24 -17.70 -15.04
N GLY A 253 -7.00 -18.16 -14.90
CA GLY A 253 -5.95 -17.93 -15.87
C GLY A 253 -6.26 -18.66 -17.19
N LYS A 254 -7.05 -18.06 -18.05
CA LYS A 254 -7.22 -18.46 -19.44
C LYS A 254 -7.02 -17.27 -20.35
#